data_fc2f79694d5647876eae1df92ba150c6
#
_entry.id   fc2f79694d5647876eae1df92ba150c6
#
_cell.length_a   1.000
_cell.length_b   1.000
_cell.length_c   1.000
_cell.angle_alpha   90.00
_cell.angle_beta   90.00
_cell.angle_gamma   90.00
#
_symmetry.space_group_name_H-M   'P 1'
#
loop_
_entity.id
_entity.type
_entity.pdbx_description
1 polymer ?
#
loop_
_entity_poly.entity_id
_entity_poly.type
_entity_poly.pdbx_seq_one_letter_code
_entity_poly.pdbx_strand_id
1 'polypeptide(L)'
;MHEEERASGYVSLLGQLLAGAQTHESLAPATAAGLDLWITEIEQVLTRVLAETPFGEFVDPPGLARAVAASFVGIELYEGVDAQGAGAALDALEQLGRLVTALDELGPMAQRAVRHHLRRTQR
;
A
#
# COMPACT_ATOMS: atom_id res chain seq x y z
N MET A 1 7.66 -10.15 17.72
CA MET A 1 8.71 -9.15 17.97
C MET A 1 9.87 -9.23 16.98
N HIS A 2 10.52 -10.37 16.85
CA HIS A 2 11.64 -10.51 15.88
C HIS A 2 11.24 -10.37 14.41
N GLU A 3 10.05 -10.81 14.05
CA GLU A 3 9.56 -10.67 12.68
C GLU A 3 9.24 -9.23 12.31
N GLU A 4 8.69 -8.46 13.25
CA GLU A 4 8.40 -7.05 13.05
C GLU A 4 9.68 -6.23 12.92
N GLU A 5 10.69 -6.54 13.72
CA GLU A 5 12.00 -5.89 13.63
C GLU A 5 12.70 -6.19 12.29
N ARG A 6 12.59 -7.44 11.80
CA ARG A 6 13.14 -7.82 10.50
C ARG A 6 12.41 -7.14 9.36
N ALA A 7 11.08 -7.07 9.42
CA ALA A 7 10.28 -6.39 8.40
C ALA A 7 10.60 -4.90 8.35
N SER A 8 10.68 -4.25 9.52
CA SER A 8 11.04 -2.83 9.63
C SER A 8 12.44 -2.58 9.10
N GLY A 9 13.43 -3.43 9.42
CA GLY A 9 14.79 -3.34 8.91
C GLY A 9 14.85 -3.50 7.40
N TYR A 10 14.05 -4.40 6.82
CA TYR A 10 13.97 -4.60 5.38
C TYR A 10 13.41 -3.37 4.66
N VAL A 11 12.32 -2.80 5.18
CA VAL A 11 11.70 -1.60 4.62
C VAL A 11 12.67 -0.41 4.69
N SER A 12 13.37 -0.24 5.82
CA SER A 12 14.36 0.81 6.00
C SER A 12 15.50 0.66 5.00
N LEU A 13 15.98 -0.56 4.79
CA LEU A 13 17.05 -0.84 3.81
C LEU A 13 16.59 -0.49 2.39
N LEU A 14 15.37 -0.90 2.02
CA LEU A 14 14.80 -0.55 0.72
C LEU A 14 14.71 0.96 0.53
N GLY A 15 14.31 1.69 1.57
CA GLY A 15 14.24 3.14 1.54
C GLY A 15 15.60 3.77 1.25
N GLN A 16 16.65 3.28 1.91
CA GLN A 16 18.03 3.75 1.71
C GLN A 16 18.50 3.45 0.29
N LEU A 17 18.21 2.25 -0.22
CA LEU A 17 18.58 1.86 -1.58
C LEU A 17 17.86 2.69 -2.63
N LEU A 18 16.57 2.96 -2.42
CA LEU A 18 15.79 3.82 -3.31
C LEU A 18 16.36 5.24 -3.35
N ALA A 19 16.72 5.79 -2.19
CA ALA A 19 17.33 7.10 -2.10
C ALA A 19 18.71 7.11 -2.78
N GLY A 20 19.52 6.07 -2.56
CA GLY A 20 20.82 5.93 -3.20
C GLY A 20 20.75 5.82 -4.72
N ALA A 21 19.72 5.14 -5.23
CA ALA A 21 19.51 4.98 -6.67
C ALA A 21 19.22 6.31 -7.38
N GLN A 22 18.77 7.33 -6.66
CA GLN A 22 18.57 8.67 -7.23
C GLN A 22 19.88 9.29 -7.70
N THR A 23 21.00 8.97 -7.05
CA THR A 23 22.30 9.54 -7.34
C THR A 23 23.31 8.51 -7.91
N HIS A 24 23.01 7.24 -7.79
CA HIS A 24 23.87 6.13 -8.24
C HIS A 24 23.06 5.16 -9.09
N GLU A 25 23.07 5.36 -10.40
CA GLU A 25 22.29 4.53 -11.35
C GLU A 25 22.58 3.05 -11.25
N SER A 26 23.80 2.68 -10.84
CA SER A 26 24.18 1.28 -10.71
C SER A 26 23.39 0.52 -9.64
N LEU A 27 22.76 1.23 -8.69
CA LEU A 27 21.94 0.62 -7.64
C LEU A 27 20.51 0.31 -8.12
N ALA A 28 20.06 0.94 -9.19
CA ALA A 28 18.67 0.84 -9.62
C ALA A 28 18.22 -0.60 -9.95
N PRO A 29 18.98 -1.41 -10.73
CA PRO A 29 18.51 -2.77 -11.05
C PRO A 29 18.34 -3.68 -9.84
N ALA A 30 19.31 -3.67 -8.90
CA ALA A 30 19.24 -4.49 -7.69
C ALA A 30 18.12 -4.03 -6.77
N THR A 31 17.93 -2.72 -6.63
CA THR A 31 16.87 -2.13 -5.84
C THR A 31 15.50 -2.49 -6.42
N ALA A 32 15.34 -2.39 -7.73
CA ALA A 32 14.11 -2.75 -8.41
C ALA A 32 13.77 -4.24 -8.20
N ALA A 33 14.76 -5.13 -8.30
CA ALA A 33 14.55 -6.56 -8.10
C ALA A 33 14.08 -6.87 -6.67
N GLY A 34 14.70 -6.27 -5.65
CA GLY A 34 14.29 -6.45 -4.26
C GLY A 34 12.90 -5.88 -3.99
N LEU A 35 12.61 -4.72 -4.56
CA LEU A 35 11.31 -4.07 -4.43
C LEU A 35 10.20 -4.92 -5.07
N ASP A 36 10.46 -5.49 -6.25
CA ASP A 36 9.49 -6.32 -6.97
C ASP A 36 9.10 -7.58 -6.19
N LEU A 37 10.03 -8.19 -5.46
CA LEU A 37 9.72 -9.34 -4.61
C LEU A 37 8.68 -8.98 -3.55
N TRP A 38 8.86 -7.86 -2.89
CA TRP A 38 7.95 -7.38 -1.86
C TRP A 38 6.61 -6.94 -2.47
N ILE A 39 6.64 -6.17 -3.54
CA ILE A 39 5.43 -5.70 -4.23
C ILE A 39 4.59 -6.89 -4.71
N THR A 40 5.22 -7.94 -5.22
CA THR A 40 4.52 -9.15 -5.68
C THR A 40 3.73 -9.79 -4.54
N GLU A 41 4.31 -9.87 -3.33
CA GLU A 41 3.61 -10.39 -2.16
C GLU A 41 2.41 -9.54 -1.78
N ILE A 42 2.58 -8.21 -1.77
CA ILE A 42 1.48 -7.28 -1.49
C ILE A 42 0.37 -7.43 -2.54
N GLU A 43 0.75 -7.50 -3.80
CA GLU A 43 -0.20 -7.65 -4.90
C GLU A 43 -1.04 -8.93 -4.77
N GLN A 44 -0.42 -10.04 -4.39
CA GLN A 44 -1.14 -11.31 -4.17
C GLN A 44 -2.17 -11.20 -3.07
N VAL A 45 -1.82 -10.55 -1.95
CA VAL A 45 -2.75 -10.33 -0.84
C VAL A 45 -3.89 -9.42 -1.28
N LEU A 46 -3.59 -8.33 -1.95
CA LEU A 46 -4.60 -7.38 -2.43
C LEU A 46 -5.55 -8.02 -3.44
N THR A 47 -5.02 -8.83 -4.34
CA THR A 47 -5.85 -9.53 -5.34
C THR A 47 -6.87 -10.43 -4.66
N ARG A 48 -6.46 -11.16 -3.62
CA ARG A 48 -7.37 -12.02 -2.85
C ARG A 48 -8.43 -11.22 -2.11
N VAL A 49 -8.01 -10.14 -1.45
CA VAL A 49 -8.93 -9.29 -0.68
C VAL A 49 -9.94 -8.61 -1.61
N LEU A 50 -9.46 -8.06 -2.73
CA LEU A 50 -10.31 -7.34 -3.68
C LEU A 50 -11.27 -8.27 -4.42
N ALA A 51 -10.92 -9.54 -4.60
CA ALA A 51 -11.81 -10.52 -5.23
C ALA A 51 -13.08 -10.76 -4.40
N GLU A 52 -13.00 -10.54 -3.09
CA GLU A 52 -14.12 -10.74 -2.17
C GLU A 52 -14.99 -9.49 -1.99
N THR A 53 -14.58 -8.36 -2.55
CA THR A 53 -15.35 -7.11 -2.45
C THR A 53 -15.99 -6.75 -3.78
N PRO A 54 -17.24 -6.23 -3.76
CA PRO A 54 -17.90 -5.78 -4.99
C PRO A 54 -17.27 -4.55 -5.62
N PHE A 55 -16.35 -3.88 -4.90
CA PHE A 55 -15.67 -2.67 -5.39
C PHE A 55 -14.31 -2.96 -6.03
N GLY A 56 -13.88 -4.23 -6.05
CA GLY A 56 -12.58 -4.64 -6.59
C GLY A 56 -12.38 -4.31 -8.06
N GLU A 57 -13.45 -4.26 -8.84
CA GLU A 57 -13.38 -3.91 -10.27
C GLU A 57 -12.89 -2.48 -10.54
N PHE A 58 -12.94 -1.59 -9.51
CA PHE A 58 -12.53 -0.19 -9.64
C PHE A 58 -11.09 0.05 -9.21
N VAL A 59 -10.39 -1.00 -8.80
CA VAL A 59 -9.03 -0.90 -8.26
C VAL A 59 -8.08 -1.73 -9.11
N ASP A 60 -6.93 -1.14 -9.44
CA ASP A 60 -5.85 -1.83 -10.12
C ASP A 60 -4.91 -2.44 -9.08
N PRO A 61 -4.92 -3.78 -8.85
CA PRO A 61 -4.08 -4.39 -7.83
C PRO A 61 -2.58 -4.13 -7.98
N PRO A 62 -1.99 -4.20 -9.21
CA PRO A 62 -0.57 -3.86 -9.36
C PRO A 62 -0.23 -2.43 -8.95
N GLY A 63 -1.06 -1.48 -9.37
CA GLY A 63 -0.86 -0.06 -9.02
C GLY A 63 -1.03 0.19 -7.53
N LEU A 64 -2.06 -0.40 -6.93
CA LEU A 64 -2.30 -0.27 -5.50
C LEU A 64 -1.18 -0.89 -4.68
N ALA A 65 -0.64 -2.04 -5.10
CA ALA A 65 0.47 -2.69 -4.42
C ALA A 65 1.70 -1.77 -4.38
N ARG A 66 1.98 -1.08 -5.48
CA ARG A 66 3.07 -0.12 -5.56
C ARG A 66 2.83 1.08 -4.64
N ALA A 67 1.61 1.59 -4.60
CA ALA A 67 1.24 2.69 -3.71
C ALA A 67 1.38 2.31 -2.25
N VAL A 68 0.95 1.11 -1.87
CA VAL A 68 1.10 0.58 -0.51
C VAL A 68 2.58 0.47 -0.14
N ALA A 69 3.38 -0.14 -1.02
CA ALA A 69 4.82 -0.29 -0.79
C ALA A 69 5.50 1.07 -0.62
N ALA A 70 5.20 2.03 -1.48
CA ALA A 70 5.74 3.38 -1.41
C ALA A 70 5.34 4.08 -0.11
N SER A 71 4.11 3.88 0.35
CA SER A 71 3.63 4.44 1.60
C SER A 71 4.41 3.91 2.81
N PHE A 72 4.65 2.61 2.87
CA PHE A 72 5.41 2.00 3.96
C PHE A 72 6.87 2.48 3.96
N VAL A 73 7.51 2.53 2.79
CA VAL A 73 8.87 3.06 2.66
C VAL A 73 8.92 4.52 3.13
N GLY A 74 7.97 5.33 2.67
CA GLY A 74 7.90 6.74 3.04
C GLY A 74 7.70 6.95 4.53
N ILE A 75 6.79 6.19 5.15
CA ILE A 75 6.54 6.26 6.59
C ILE A 75 7.79 5.88 7.38
N GLU A 76 8.48 4.82 6.97
CA GLU A 76 9.70 4.36 7.63
C GLU A 76 10.81 5.42 7.58
N LEU A 77 10.98 6.08 6.44
CA LEU A 77 11.93 7.17 6.30
C LEU A 77 11.51 8.40 7.11
N TYR A 78 10.22 8.68 7.12
CA TYR A 78 9.65 9.80 7.84
C TYR A 78 9.83 9.66 9.36
N GLU A 79 9.79 8.43 9.86
CA GLU A 79 9.94 8.12 11.28
C GLU A 79 11.27 8.65 11.85
N GLY A 80 12.33 8.63 11.05
CA GLY A 80 13.63 9.14 11.47
C GLY A 80 13.65 10.66 11.72
N VAL A 81 12.68 11.38 11.16
CA VAL A 81 12.57 12.84 11.29
C VAL A 81 11.42 13.24 12.20
N ASP A 82 10.30 12.52 12.13
CA ASP A 82 9.07 12.84 12.85
C ASP A 82 8.33 11.53 13.19
N ALA A 83 8.69 10.95 14.34
CA ALA A 83 8.11 9.69 14.79
C ALA A 83 6.61 9.79 15.06
N GLN A 84 6.14 10.92 15.60
CA GLN A 84 4.71 11.13 15.86
C GLN A 84 3.91 11.24 14.58
N GLY A 85 4.44 11.95 13.58
CA GLY A 85 3.81 12.06 12.27
C GLY A 85 3.76 10.73 11.54
N ALA A 86 4.81 9.92 11.66
CA ALA A 86 4.83 8.57 11.08
C ALA A 86 3.75 7.68 11.72
N GLY A 87 3.60 7.74 13.05
CA GLY A 87 2.53 7.03 13.75
C GLY A 87 1.15 7.47 13.31
N ALA A 88 0.93 8.76 13.17
CA ALA A 88 -0.33 9.31 12.69
C ALA A 88 -0.64 8.84 11.25
N ALA A 89 0.37 8.73 10.40
CA ALA A 89 0.20 8.24 9.04
C ALA A 89 -0.24 6.77 9.02
N LEU A 90 0.38 5.92 9.86
CA LEU A 90 -0.03 4.51 10.00
C LEU A 90 -1.48 4.40 10.49
N ASP A 91 -1.85 5.20 11.50
CA ASP A 91 -3.22 5.21 12.02
C ASP A 91 -4.21 5.62 10.92
N ALA A 92 -3.87 6.60 10.09
CA ALA A 92 -4.70 7.03 8.99
C ALA A 92 -4.91 5.90 7.96
N LEU A 93 -3.87 5.12 7.66
CA LEU A 93 -3.99 3.98 6.77
C LEU A 93 -4.91 2.90 7.36
N GLU A 94 -4.81 2.64 8.67
CA GLU A 94 -5.71 1.71 9.35
C GLU A 94 -7.16 2.19 9.32
N GLN A 95 -7.38 3.49 9.52
CA GLN A 95 -8.71 4.09 9.44
C GLN A 95 -9.29 3.93 8.03
N LEU A 96 -8.46 4.11 7.00
CA LEU A 96 -8.87 3.91 5.62
C LEU A 96 -9.28 2.46 5.36
N GLY A 97 -8.52 1.50 5.91
CA GLY A 97 -8.86 0.08 5.83
C GLY A 97 -10.20 -0.24 6.47
N ARG A 98 -10.48 0.36 7.64
CA ARG A 98 -11.78 0.19 8.31
C ARG A 98 -12.92 0.78 7.50
N LEU A 99 -12.67 1.91 6.83
CA LEU A 99 -13.67 2.53 5.96
C LEU A 99 -14.03 1.61 4.79
N VAL A 100 -13.03 0.97 4.18
CA VAL A 100 -13.26 0.00 3.10
C VAL A 100 -14.07 -1.18 3.62
N THR A 101 -13.76 -1.70 4.81
CA THR A 101 -14.53 -2.79 5.43
C THR A 101 -15.98 -2.36 5.68
N ALA A 102 -16.20 -1.14 6.16
CA ALA A 102 -17.54 -0.61 6.38
C ALA A 102 -18.36 -0.53 5.08
N LEU A 103 -17.71 -0.18 3.97
CA LEU A 103 -18.35 -0.18 2.66
C LEU A 103 -18.79 -1.59 2.23
N ASP A 104 -17.97 -2.61 2.52
CA ASP A 104 -18.32 -4.01 2.22
C ASP A 104 -19.51 -4.50 3.04
N GLU A 105 -19.73 -3.93 4.22
CA GLU A 105 -20.84 -4.30 5.11
C GLU A 105 -22.15 -3.59 4.76
N LEU A 106 -22.14 -2.68 3.80
CA LEU A 106 -23.36 -2.01 3.34
C LEU A 106 -24.32 -3.00 2.68
N GLY A 107 -25.61 -2.74 2.83
CA GLY A 107 -26.65 -3.53 2.18
C GLY A 107 -26.55 -3.45 0.66
N PRO A 108 -27.16 -4.43 -0.07
CA PRO A 108 -27.06 -4.50 -1.53
C PRO A 108 -27.47 -3.23 -2.28
N MET A 109 -28.49 -2.53 -1.81
CA MET A 109 -28.94 -1.29 -2.45
C MET A 109 -27.93 -0.16 -2.32
N ALA A 110 -27.33 -0.01 -1.12
CA ALA A 110 -26.29 0.99 -0.87
C ALA A 110 -25.03 0.69 -1.69
N GLN A 111 -24.65 -0.58 -1.79
CA GLN A 111 -23.53 -1.01 -2.62
C GLN A 111 -23.76 -0.69 -4.09
N ARG A 112 -24.97 -0.91 -4.60
CA ARG A 112 -25.32 -0.58 -5.99
C ARG A 112 -25.22 0.93 -6.25
N ALA A 113 -25.68 1.74 -5.30
CA ALA A 113 -25.62 3.19 -5.42
C ALA A 113 -24.17 3.67 -5.49
N VAL A 114 -23.28 3.15 -4.62
CA VAL A 114 -21.86 3.48 -4.61
C VAL A 114 -21.20 3.04 -5.93
N ARG A 115 -21.47 1.81 -6.38
CA ARG A 115 -20.92 1.29 -7.64
C ARG A 115 -21.36 2.14 -8.83
N HIS A 116 -22.62 2.53 -8.87
CA HIS A 116 -23.15 3.39 -9.94
C HIS A 116 -22.42 4.73 -9.96
N HIS A 117 -22.22 5.34 -8.81
CA HIS A 117 -21.46 6.59 -8.68
C HIS A 117 -20.02 6.45 -9.16
N LEU A 118 -19.33 5.37 -8.74
CA LEU A 118 -17.96 5.10 -9.14
C LEU A 118 -17.84 4.91 -10.66
N ARG A 119 -18.78 4.22 -11.28
CA ARG A 119 -18.79 4.04 -12.74
C ARG A 119 -18.98 5.36 -13.48
N ARG A 120 -19.79 6.27 -12.93
CA ARG A 120 -19.99 7.59 -13.52
C ARG A 120 -18.75 8.45 -13.46
N THR A 121 -17.96 8.33 -12.39
CA THR A 121 -16.75 9.13 -12.20
C THR A 121 -15.56 8.63 -13.01
N GLN A 122 -15.60 7.39 -13.49
CA GLN A 122 -14.56 6.82 -14.35
C GLN A 122 -14.70 7.20 -15.84
N ARG A 123 -15.82 7.80 -16.20
CA ARG A 123 -16.06 8.31 -17.55
C ARG A 123 -15.63 9.80 -17.64
#